data_4c0c94875ed7ea2905d63e30a27f3551
#
_entry.id   4c0c94875ed7ea2905d63e30a27f3551
#
_cell.length_a   1.000
_cell.length_b   1.000
_cell.length_c   1.000
_cell.angle_alpha   90.00
_cell.angle_beta   90.00
_cell.angle_gamma   90.00
#
_symmetry.space_group_name_H-M   'P 1'
#
loop_
_entity.id
_entity.type
_entity.pdbx_description
1 polymer ?
#
loop_
_entity_poly.entity_id
_entity_poly.type
_entity_poly.pdbx_seq_one_letter_code
_entity_poly.pdbx_strand_id
1 'polypeptide(L)'
;NKEKTIQKIKNSIEGAAKENCELIVFGEALLPGYPFWIGLTNGAEWNSQTQKEIHAHYVRNSITIEKGELDSICKLAKEHNIAIYLGIMERAKNRGGHSIYASLVYINQEGEIKSVHRKLQPTFDERLTWAPGDGNGLQVHPLKEFTVGGLNCWENWMPLPRTALYGLGENLHIAVWPGSDHNTKDITRFIARESRSFVISVSCLMTKSDFPSDIPHYEKIIKDAPKVLANGGSCIASPDGEWLVAPIVNKEGLIIETLDFNRVLEERQNFDCVGHYSRPDVTKLHVNRERQSTVSYED
;
A
#
# COMPACT_ATOMS: atom_id res chain seq x y z
N ASN A 1 -17.21 -4.87 0.77
CA ASN A 1 -17.53 -6.28 1.12
C ASN A 1 -16.27 -7.11 1.02
N LYS A 2 -15.79 -7.62 2.17
CA LYS A 2 -14.51 -8.34 2.31
C LYS A 2 -14.41 -9.55 1.36
N GLU A 3 -15.43 -10.39 1.32
CA GLU A 3 -15.42 -11.63 0.52
C GLU A 3 -15.34 -11.34 -0.99
N LYS A 4 -16.10 -10.34 -1.48
CA LYS A 4 -16.06 -9.93 -2.88
C LYS A 4 -14.68 -9.38 -3.25
N THR A 5 -14.07 -8.59 -2.35
CA THR A 5 -12.73 -8.05 -2.58
C THR A 5 -11.67 -9.15 -2.61
N ILE A 6 -11.73 -10.12 -1.69
CA ILE A 6 -10.85 -11.29 -1.71
C ILE A 6 -10.99 -12.06 -3.03
N GLN A 7 -12.22 -12.28 -3.53
CA GLN A 7 -12.41 -12.96 -4.79
C GLN A 7 -11.83 -12.19 -5.99
N LYS A 8 -12.00 -10.85 -6.03
CA LYS A 8 -11.35 -10.01 -7.04
C LYS A 8 -9.82 -10.12 -7.00
N ILE A 9 -9.23 -10.08 -5.79
CA ILE A 9 -7.78 -10.24 -5.60
C ILE A 9 -7.32 -11.59 -6.16
N LYS A 10 -8.01 -12.68 -5.83
CA LYS A 10 -7.70 -14.04 -6.31
C LYS A 10 -7.74 -14.12 -7.83
N ASN A 11 -8.81 -13.62 -8.45
CA ASN A 11 -8.94 -13.59 -9.91
C ASN A 11 -7.82 -12.77 -10.57
N SER A 12 -7.39 -11.67 -9.93
CA SER A 12 -6.28 -10.84 -10.44
C SER A 12 -4.94 -11.56 -10.33
N ILE A 13 -4.70 -12.32 -9.25
CA ILE A 13 -3.49 -13.14 -9.08
C ILE A 13 -3.43 -14.21 -10.18
N GLU A 14 -4.53 -14.94 -10.39
CA GLU A 14 -4.63 -15.96 -11.44
C GLU A 14 -4.44 -15.35 -12.84
N GLY A 15 -4.96 -14.13 -13.06
CA GLY A 15 -4.77 -13.39 -14.31
C GLY A 15 -3.32 -13.01 -14.54
N ALA A 16 -2.65 -12.44 -13.53
CA ALA A 16 -1.24 -12.05 -13.60
C ALA A 16 -0.32 -13.28 -13.79
N ALA A 17 -0.65 -14.40 -13.13
CA ALA A 17 0.09 -15.64 -13.29
C ALA A 17 0.03 -16.20 -14.71
N LYS A 18 -1.10 -16.09 -15.42
CA LYS A 18 -1.23 -16.48 -16.84
C LYS A 18 -0.35 -15.67 -17.78
N GLU A 19 -0.05 -14.42 -17.39
CA GLU A 19 0.87 -13.53 -18.11
C GLU A 19 2.32 -13.66 -17.63
N ASN A 20 2.62 -14.67 -16.80
CA ASN A 20 3.94 -14.93 -16.22
C ASN A 20 4.50 -13.78 -15.37
N CYS A 21 3.64 -13.00 -14.71
CA CYS A 21 4.08 -11.96 -13.80
C CYS A 21 4.73 -12.57 -12.55
N GLU A 22 5.79 -11.93 -12.05
CA GLU A 22 6.54 -12.35 -10.87
C GLU A 22 6.14 -11.59 -9.61
N LEU A 23 5.48 -10.44 -9.82
CA LEU A 23 4.94 -9.57 -8.78
C LEU A 23 3.57 -9.06 -9.21
N ILE A 24 2.63 -9.04 -8.27
CA ILE A 24 1.39 -8.30 -8.40
C ILE A 24 1.22 -7.33 -7.23
N VAL A 25 0.74 -6.13 -7.51
CA VAL A 25 0.58 -5.06 -6.53
C VAL A 25 -0.87 -4.59 -6.49
N PHE A 26 -1.40 -4.43 -5.30
CA PHE A 26 -2.74 -3.91 -5.04
C PHE A 26 -2.68 -2.60 -4.26
N GLY A 27 -3.65 -1.70 -4.49
CA GLY A 27 -3.68 -0.36 -3.91
C GLY A 27 -3.86 -0.32 -2.40
N GLU A 28 -3.70 0.88 -1.82
CA GLU A 28 -3.82 1.12 -0.38
C GLU A 28 -5.21 0.77 0.12
N ALA A 29 -5.27 0.09 1.27
CA ALA A 29 -6.50 -0.28 1.97
C ALA A 29 -7.55 -1.00 1.08
N LEU A 30 -7.14 -1.60 -0.06
CA LEU A 30 -8.06 -2.27 -0.98
C LEU A 30 -8.95 -3.29 -0.26
N LEU A 31 -8.41 -3.97 0.74
CA LEU A 31 -9.13 -4.98 1.52
C LEU A 31 -9.38 -4.47 2.96
N PRO A 32 -10.59 -4.07 3.32
CA PRO A 32 -11.87 -4.18 2.61
C PRO A 32 -12.23 -2.97 1.73
N GLY A 33 -11.50 -1.87 1.78
CA GLY A 33 -11.71 -0.64 1.02
C GLY A 33 -11.30 0.60 1.81
N TYR A 34 -10.98 1.69 1.11
CA TYR A 34 -10.62 2.97 1.70
C TYR A 34 -11.84 3.65 2.36
N PRO A 35 -11.71 4.34 3.51
CA PRO A 35 -12.83 4.83 4.31
C PRO A 35 -13.38 6.18 3.79
N PHE A 36 -13.76 6.29 2.52
CA PHE A 36 -14.36 7.51 1.95
C PHE A 36 -15.61 8.00 2.69
N TRP A 37 -16.27 7.10 3.45
CA TRP A 37 -17.43 7.44 4.27
C TRP A 37 -17.13 8.51 5.32
N ILE A 38 -15.89 8.67 5.79
CA ILE A 38 -15.51 9.66 6.81
C ILE A 38 -15.88 11.07 6.33
N GLY A 39 -15.38 11.48 5.16
CA GLY A 39 -15.66 12.79 4.57
C GLY A 39 -17.13 12.98 4.19
N LEU A 40 -17.82 11.90 3.81
CA LEU A 40 -19.21 11.92 3.37
C LEU A 40 -20.24 11.99 4.52
N THR A 41 -19.83 11.74 5.77
CA THR A 41 -20.76 11.65 6.90
C THR A 41 -20.38 12.54 8.08
N ASN A 42 -19.60 13.60 7.85
CA ASN A 42 -19.08 14.50 8.89
C ASN A 42 -18.25 13.77 9.96
N GLY A 43 -17.17 13.10 9.52
CA GLY A 43 -16.31 12.26 10.34
C GLY A 43 -15.71 12.93 11.57
N ALA A 44 -15.54 14.26 11.55
CA ALA A 44 -14.98 15.04 12.66
C ALA A 44 -15.97 15.34 13.79
N GLU A 45 -17.24 14.95 13.66
CA GLU A 45 -18.26 15.16 14.69
C GLU A 45 -17.95 14.28 15.92
N TRP A 46 -17.61 14.93 17.04
CA TRP A 46 -17.30 14.24 18.27
C TRP A 46 -18.48 13.44 18.81
N ASN A 47 -18.22 12.19 19.20
CA ASN A 47 -19.18 11.28 19.81
C ASN A 47 -20.42 10.94 18.95
N SER A 48 -20.34 11.14 17.64
CA SER A 48 -21.43 10.85 16.69
C SER A 48 -21.75 9.35 16.65
N GLN A 49 -23.02 9.02 16.87
CA GLN A 49 -23.49 7.63 16.79
C GLN A 49 -23.32 7.06 15.39
N THR A 50 -23.56 7.87 14.36
CA THR A 50 -23.32 7.52 12.94
C THR A 50 -21.86 7.05 12.73
N GLN A 51 -20.89 7.83 13.22
CA GLN A 51 -19.47 7.48 13.08
C GLN A 51 -19.11 6.21 13.83
N LYS A 52 -19.62 6.02 15.04
CA LYS A 52 -19.39 4.79 15.84
C LYS A 52 -19.90 3.53 15.14
N GLU A 53 -21.08 3.58 14.56
CA GLU A 53 -21.70 2.43 13.90
C GLU A 53 -20.98 2.06 12.60
N ILE A 54 -20.64 3.06 11.78
CA ILE A 54 -19.86 2.82 10.55
C ILE A 54 -18.45 2.31 10.90
N HIS A 55 -17.78 2.94 11.88
CA HIS A 55 -16.45 2.49 12.35
C HIS A 55 -16.49 1.05 12.85
N ALA A 56 -17.49 0.68 13.66
CA ALA A 56 -17.65 -0.69 14.14
C ALA A 56 -17.84 -1.69 13.00
N HIS A 57 -18.60 -1.33 11.96
CA HIS A 57 -18.74 -2.13 10.74
C HIS A 57 -17.41 -2.27 10.02
N TYR A 58 -16.66 -1.17 9.88
CA TYR A 58 -15.35 -1.14 9.22
C TYR A 58 -14.33 -2.03 9.95
N VAL A 59 -14.25 -1.93 11.28
CA VAL A 59 -13.39 -2.80 12.11
C VAL A 59 -13.74 -4.29 11.95
N ARG A 60 -15.03 -4.63 11.88
CA ARG A 60 -15.45 -6.04 11.65
C ARG A 60 -15.03 -6.59 10.29
N ASN A 61 -14.92 -5.72 9.28
CA ASN A 61 -14.48 -6.09 7.94
C ASN A 61 -12.96 -5.98 7.74
N SER A 62 -12.23 -5.43 8.72
CA SER A 62 -10.76 -5.35 8.69
C SER A 62 -10.13 -6.71 8.93
N ILE A 63 -8.89 -6.88 8.48
CA ILE A 63 -8.17 -8.16 8.42
C ILE A 63 -7.41 -8.43 9.72
N THR A 64 -7.62 -9.59 10.30
CA THR A 64 -6.79 -10.13 11.38
C THR A 64 -5.89 -11.22 10.79
N ILE A 65 -4.62 -10.86 10.53
CA ILE A 65 -3.66 -11.76 9.86
C ILE A 65 -3.50 -13.06 10.65
N GLU A 66 -3.40 -12.97 11.98
CA GLU A 66 -3.17 -14.12 12.88
C GLU A 66 -4.37 -15.10 12.95
N LYS A 67 -5.50 -14.77 12.30
CA LYS A 67 -6.65 -15.67 12.12
C LYS A 67 -6.64 -16.40 10.79
N GLY A 68 -5.59 -16.24 9.98
CA GLY A 68 -5.49 -16.87 8.68
C GLY A 68 -6.38 -16.22 7.60
N GLU A 69 -6.81 -14.98 7.80
CA GLU A 69 -7.73 -14.32 6.84
C GLU A 69 -7.06 -14.01 5.48
N LEU A 70 -5.72 -14.14 5.39
CA LEU A 70 -4.96 -14.03 4.14
C LEU A 70 -4.48 -15.38 3.59
N ASP A 71 -4.74 -16.51 4.26
CA ASP A 71 -4.18 -17.83 3.90
C ASP A 71 -4.54 -18.24 2.46
N SER A 72 -5.74 -17.93 1.99
CA SER A 72 -6.15 -18.23 0.61
C SER A 72 -5.37 -17.42 -0.43
N ILE A 73 -4.90 -16.23 -0.10
CA ILE A 73 -4.06 -15.38 -0.95
C ILE A 73 -2.61 -15.87 -0.90
N CYS A 74 -2.11 -16.20 0.29
CA CYS A 74 -0.79 -16.82 0.50
C CYS A 74 -0.66 -18.13 -0.28
N LYS A 75 -1.71 -18.95 -0.27
CA LYS A 75 -1.75 -20.19 -1.05
C LYS A 75 -1.61 -19.94 -2.55
N LEU A 76 -2.33 -18.96 -3.10
CA LEU A 76 -2.21 -18.60 -4.52
C LEU A 76 -0.84 -18.02 -4.86
N ALA A 77 -0.22 -17.22 -3.99
CA ALA A 77 1.14 -16.74 -4.16
C ALA A 77 2.11 -17.90 -4.38
N LYS A 78 2.03 -18.94 -3.53
CA LYS A 78 2.81 -20.17 -3.64
C LYS A 78 2.48 -21.00 -4.87
N GLU A 79 1.20 -21.24 -5.13
CA GLU A 79 0.74 -22.06 -6.27
C GLU A 79 1.20 -21.49 -7.62
N HIS A 80 1.22 -20.18 -7.73
CA HIS A 80 1.60 -19.47 -8.96
C HIS A 80 3.02 -18.91 -8.96
N ASN A 81 3.79 -19.13 -7.89
CA ASN A 81 5.15 -18.60 -7.73
C ASN A 81 5.22 -17.08 -7.99
N ILE A 82 4.26 -16.32 -7.44
CA ILE A 82 4.12 -14.86 -7.63
C ILE A 82 4.18 -14.13 -6.29
N ALA A 83 5.01 -13.10 -6.20
CA ALA A 83 5.05 -12.23 -5.03
C ALA A 83 3.87 -11.24 -5.06
N ILE A 84 3.41 -10.80 -3.88
CA ILE A 84 2.25 -9.95 -3.76
C ILE A 84 2.54 -8.79 -2.80
N TYR A 85 2.27 -7.55 -3.23
CA TYR A 85 2.05 -6.43 -2.33
C TYR A 85 0.55 -6.13 -2.24
N LEU A 86 0.00 -6.17 -1.03
CA LEU A 86 -1.43 -6.03 -0.78
C LEU A 86 -1.71 -4.97 0.28
N GLY A 87 -2.43 -3.91 -0.10
CA GLY A 87 -2.95 -2.93 0.86
C GLY A 87 -4.18 -3.47 1.60
N ILE A 88 -4.08 -3.53 2.93
CA ILE A 88 -5.16 -4.00 3.81
C ILE A 88 -5.45 -3.02 4.93
N MET A 89 -6.63 -3.14 5.52
CA MET A 89 -6.91 -2.64 6.85
C MET A 89 -6.62 -3.74 7.87
N GLU A 90 -5.51 -3.58 8.58
CA GLU A 90 -5.08 -4.53 9.60
C GLU A 90 -5.78 -4.26 10.93
N ARG A 91 -6.40 -5.29 11.50
CA ARG A 91 -6.86 -5.32 12.87
C ARG A 91 -5.80 -5.98 13.74
N ALA A 92 -4.90 -5.17 14.28
CA ALA A 92 -3.67 -5.63 14.90
C ALA A 92 -3.90 -6.34 16.25
N LYS A 93 -3.63 -7.63 16.34
CA LYS A 93 -3.78 -8.42 17.56
C LYS A 93 -2.84 -7.92 18.68
N ASN A 94 -1.61 -7.58 18.35
CA ASN A 94 -0.62 -7.06 19.30
C ASN A 94 -0.94 -5.65 19.86
N ARG A 95 -2.04 -5.04 19.41
CA ARG A 95 -2.58 -3.77 19.88
C ARG A 95 -4.00 -3.92 20.45
N GLY A 96 -4.32 -5.09 21.01
CA GLY A 96 -5.60 -5.40 21.61
C GLY A 96 -6.71 -5.72 20.61
N GLY A 97 -6.45 -5.65 19.30
CA GLY A 97 -7.42 -5.99 18.25
C GLY A 97 -8.59 -5.01 18.07
N HIS A 98 -8.44 -3.77 18.55
CA HIS A 98 -9.47 -2.72 18.42
C HIS A 98 -9.02 -1.56 17.54
N SER A 99 -7.73 -1.21 17.55
CA SER A 99 -7.15 -0.25 16.61
C SER A 99 -6.91 -0.91 15.26
N ILE A 100 -7.12 -0.14 14.19
CA ILE A 100 -6.88 -0.57 12.83
C ILE A 100 -5.80 0.29 12.17
N TYR A 101 -5.06 -0.33 11.27
CA TYR A 101 -3.92 0.26 10.57
C TYR A 101 -4.08 0.07 9.07
N ALA A 102 -3.82 1.10 8.28
CA ALA A 102 -3.55 0.90 6.87
C ALA A 102 -2.20 0.20 6.73
N SER A 103 -2.22 -1.04 6.27
CA SER A 103 -1.02 -1.87 6.20
C SER A 103 -0.75 -2.35 4.79
N LEU A 104 0.51 -2.30 4.39
CA LEU A 104 1.02 -2.87 3.15
C LEU A 104 1.71 -4.19 3.49
N VAL A 105 1.12 -5.28 3.03
CA VAL A 105 1.61 -6.65 3.29
C VAL A 105 2.41 -7.13 2.10
N TYR A 106 3.63 -7.62 2.33
CA TYR A 106 4.39 -8.35 1.33
C TYR A 106 4.31 -9.86 1.58
N ILE A 107 3.85 -10.59 0.57
CA ILE A 107 3.79 -12.05 0.53
C ILE A 107 4.78 -12.52 -0.54
N ASN A 108 5.72 -13.38 -0.16
CA ASN A 108 6.71 -13.89 -1.09
C ASN A 108 6.16 -15.01 -1.98
N GLN A 109 6.96 -15.49 -2.90
CA GLN A 109 6.62 -16.55 -3.85
C GLN A 109 6.42 -17.91 -3.19
N GLU A 110 6.90 -18.11 -1.96
CA GLU A 110 6.64 -19.29 -1.12
C GLU A 110 5.30 -19.21 -0.37
N GLY A 111 4.56 -18.09 -0.52
CA GLY A 111 3.30 -17.83 0.16
C GLY A 111 3.44 -17.41 1.62
N GLU A 112 4.61 -16.90 2.00
CA GLU A 112 4.89 -16.43 3.36
C GLU A 112 4.72 -14.92 3.46
N ILE A 113 4.06 -14.44 4.50
CA ILE A 113 4.01 -13.02 4.84
C ILE A 113 5.36 -12.63 5.44
N LYS A 114 6.15 -11.87 4.70
CA LYS A 114 7.51 -11.45 5.10
C LYS A 114 7.53 -10.12 5.82
N SER A 115 6.61 -9.22 5.51
CA SER A 115 6.48 -7.94 6.21
C SER A 115 5.04 -7.44 6.21
N VAL A 116 4.73 -6.65 7.25
CA VAL A 116 3.49 -5.89 7.38
C VAL A 116 3.89 -4.46 7.76
N HIS A 117 3.90 -3.58 6.75
CA HIS A 117 4.21 -2.17 6.94
C HIS A 117 2.94 -1.41 7.29
N ARG A 118 2.80 -0.98 8.54
CA ARG A 118 1.73 -0.09 8.99
C ARG A 118 2.07 1.34 8.58
N LYS A 119 1.19 2.02 7.87
CA LYS A 119 1.34 3.42 7.47
C LYS A 119 1.79 4.27 8.66
N LEU A 120 2.95 4.92 8.55
CA LEU A 120 3.57 5.64 9.67
C LEU A 120 2.67 6.76 10.18
N GLN A 121 2.05 7.49 9.25
CA GLN A 121 1.19 8.61 9.58
C GLN A 121 -0.06 8.61 8.69
N PRO A 122 -1.25 8.32 9.23
CA PRO A 122 -2.51 8.52 8.51
C PRO A 122 -2.68 9.98 8.07
N THR A 123 -3.24 10.17 6.88
CA THR A 123 -3.39 11.48 6.25
C THR A 123 -4.73 12.10 6.63
N PHE A 124 -4.72 13.36 7.10
CA PHE A 124 -5.89 14.19 7.37
C PHE A 124 -7.03 13.45 8.10
N ASP A 125 -8.16 13.18 7.46
CA ASP A 125 -9.35 12.54 8.03
C ASP A 125 -9.16 11.03 8.32
N GLU A 126 -8.21 10.37 7.70
CA GLU A 126 -7.83 8.99 8.04
C GLU A 126 -7.51 8.83 9.53
N ARG A 127 -6.97 9.89 10.18
CA ARG A 127 -6.65 9.93 11.62
C ARG A 127 -7.87 9.75 12.52
N LEU A 128 -9.06 9.90 11.98
CA LEU A 128 -10.31 9.66 12.71
C LEU A 128 -10.63 8.17 12.85
N THR A 129 -9.95 7.31 12.09
CA THR A 129 -10.20 5.86 12.12
C THR A 129 -8.93 5.01 12.16
N TRP A 130 -7.81 5.49 11.61
CA TRP A 130 -6.55 4.73 11.56
C TRP A 130 -5.55 5.19 12.59
N ALA A 131 -4.87 4.23 13.22
CA ALA A 131 -3.76 4.50 14.11
C ALA A 131 -2.45 4.68 13.32
N PRO A 132 -1.51 5.51 13.81
CA PRO A 132 -0.17 5.62 13.25
C PRO A 132 0.62 4.32 13.43
N GLY A 133 1.38 3.96 12.40
CA GLY A 133 2.25 2.79 12.40
C GLY A 133 3.59 3.03 13.09
N ASP A 134 4.52 2.11 12.85
CA ASP A 134 5.89 2.14 13.35
C ASP A 134 6.90 1.75 12.26
N GLY A 135 8.19 1.87 12.55
CA GLY A 135 9.24 1.59 11.58
C GLY A 135 9.51 0.11 11.30
N ASN A 136 8.81 -0.83 11.93
CA ASN A 136 9.04 -2.26 11.77
C ASN A 136 8.90 -2.72 10.32
N GLY A 137 7.94 -2.16 9.59
CA GLY A 137 7.67 -2.51 8.22
C GLY A 137 8.56 -1.79 7.18
N LEU A 138 9.49 -0.92 7.59
CA LEU A 138 10.47 -0.34 6.68
C LEU A 138 11.52 -1.40 6.32
N GLN A 139 11.14 -2.29 5.41
CA GLN A 139 11.89 -3.46 4.97
C GLN A 139 11.89 -3.55 3.45
N VAL A 140 12.90 -4.23 2.93
CA VAL A 140 13.00 -4.60 1.53
C VAL A 140 13.11 -6.11 1.38
N HIS A 141 12.72 -6.62 0.23
CA HIS A 141 12.65 -8.05 -0.05
C HIS A 141 13.33 -8.38 -1.38
N PRO A 142 14.06 -9.50 -1.45
CA PRO A 142 14.62 -9.95 -2.72
C PRO A 142 13.50 -10.45 -3.65
N LEU A 143 13.59 -10.08 -4.92
CA LEU A 143 12.73 -10.57 -5.99
C LEU A 143 13.58 -10.69 -7.26
N LYS A 144 14.12 -11.87 -7.51
CA LYS A 144 15.15 -12.10 -8.55
C LYS A 144 16.33 -11.12 -8.39
N GLU A 145 16.58 -10.29 -9.39
CA GLU A 145 17.65 -9.28 -9.37
C GLU A 145 17.25 -8.02 -8.60
N PHE A 146 15.94 -7.84 -8.35
CA PHE A 146 15.43 -6.65 -7.67
C PHE A 146 15.44 -6.79 -6.16
N THR A 147 15.61 -5.66 -5.49
CA THR A 147 15.33 -5.44 -4.07
C THR A 147 14.10 -4.55 -3.98
N VAL A 148 12.98 -5.11 -3.57
CA VAL A 148 11.69 -4.43 -3.61
C VAL A 148 11.28 -3.94 -2.22
N GLY A 149 10.85 -2.69 -2.12
CA GLY A 149 10.26 -2.06 -0.93
C GLY A 149 8.97 -1.33 -1.26
N GLY A 150 8.28 -0.80 -0.26
CA GLY A 150 7.06 -0.07 -0.55
C GLY A 150 6.52 0.76 0.60
N LEU A 151 5.75 1.80 0.24
CA LEU A 151 5.13 2.76 1.15
C LEU A 151 3.67 3.04 0.77
N ASN A 152 2.88 3.49 1.76
CA ASN A 152 1.47 3.82 1.59
C ASN A 152 1.27 5.33 1.34
N CYS A 153 0.63 5.69 0.22
CA CYS A 153 0.04 7.00 -0.03
C CYS A 153 1.03 8.16 0.21
N TRP A 154 0.65 9.11 1.03
CA TRP A 154 1.47 10.30 1.33
C TRP A 154 2.78 10.02 2.07
N GLU A 155 3.00 8.81 2.60
CA GLU A 155 4.34 8.41 3.05
C GLU A 155 5.38 8.51 1.92
N ASN A 156 4.94 8.30 0.67
CA ASN A 156 5.79 8.45 -0.51
C ASN A 156 6.33 9.88 -0.68
N TRP A 157 5.71 10.88 -0.07
CA TRP A 157 6.22 12.26 -0.01
C TRP A 157 7.17 12.51 1.16
N MET A 158 7.24 11.61 2.14
CA MET A 158 8.13 11.74 3.30
C MET A 158 9.57 11.31 2.91
N PRO A 159 10.57 12.20 2.93
CA PRO A 159 11.92 11.84 2.44
C PRO A 159 12.61 10.79 3.31
N LEU A 160 12.45 10.83 4.64
CA LEU A 160 13.19 9.94 5.54
C LEU A 160 12.78 8.45 5.43
N PRO A 161 11.49 8.08 5.35
CA PRO A 161 11.09 6.70 5.07
C PRO A 161 11.63 6.18 3.73
N ARG A 162 11.62 6.99 2.67
CA ARG A 162 12.24 6.61 1.39
C ARG A 162 13.73 6.37 1.54
N THR A 163 14.45 7.30 2.22
CA THR A 163 15.88 7.15 2.48
C THR A 163 16.19 5.88 3.27
N ALA A 164 15.32 5.49 4.22
CA ALA A 164 15.47 4.23 4.95
C ALA A 164 15.42 3.01 4.03
N LEU A 165 14.53 3.00 3.04
CA LEU A 165 14.43 1.92 2.04
C LEU A 165 15.62 1.95 1.07
N TYR A 166 16.01 3.13 0.58
CA TYR A 166 17.21 3.29 -0.27
C TYR A 166 18.46 2.74 0.40
N GLY A 167 18.64 3.04 1.71
CA GLY A 167 19.76 2.53 2.52
C GLY A 167 19.79 1.01 2.68
N LEU A 168 18.67 0.33 2.44
CA LEU A 168 18.57 -1.12 2.37
C LEU A 168 18.80 -1.70 0.97
N GLY A 169 19.11 -0.85 -0.01
CA GLY A 169 19.40 -1.26 -1.39
C GLY A 169 18.16 -1.35 -2.29
N GLU A 170 17.03 -0.73 -1.91
CA GLU A 170 15.84 -0.70 -2.75
C GLU A 170 16.15 -0.21 -4.17
N ASN A 171 15.63 -0.91 -5.17
CA ASN A 171 15.78 -0.59 -6.57
C ASN A 171 14.49 -0.83 -7.39
N LEU A 172 13.44 -1.33 -6.71
CA LEU A 172 12.07 -1.39 -7.18
C LEU A 172 11.17 -0.88 -6.05
N HIS A 173 10.61 0.31 -6.21
CA HIS A 173 9.76 0.95 -5.22
C HIS A 173 8.28 0.76 -5.52
N ILE A 174 7.53 0.31 -4.53
CA ILE A 174 6.08 0.14 -4.61
C ILE A 174 5.40 1.29 -3.87
N ALA A 175 4.60 2.07 -4.59
CA ALA A 175 3.83 3.17 -4.04
C ALA A 175 2.33 2.87 -4.18
N VAL A 176 1.64 2.56 -3.09
CA VAL A 176 0.21 2.25 -3.13
C VAL A 176 -0.64 3.42 -2.67
N TRP A 177 -1.77 3.64 -3.34
CA TRP A 177 -2.62 4.81 -3.20
C TRP A 177 -4.10 4.44 -3.08
N PRO A 178 -4.92 5.26 -2.38
CA PRO A 178 -6.35 5.02 -2.28
C PRO A 178 -7.11 5.33 -3.58
N GLY A 179 -6.51 6.15 -4.44
CA GLY A 179 -7.08 6.57 -5.71
C GLY A 179 -6.59 7.95 -6.16
N SER A 180 -6.97 8.31 -7.38
CA SER A 180 -6.75 9.58 -8.07
C SER A 180 -5.34 9.80 -8.63
N ASP A 181 -5.29 10.14 -9.92
CA ASP A 181 -4.06 10.34 -10.69
C ASP A 181 -3.22 11.55 -10.22
N HIS A 182 -3.85 12.55 -9.60
CA HIS A 182 -3.13 13.69 -9.03
C HIS A 182 -2.16 13.26 -7.90
N ASN A 183 -2.43 12.13 -7.23
CA ASN A 183 -1.53 11.59 -6.21
C ASN A 183 -0.28 10.93 -6.81
N THR A 184 -0.41 10.33 -8.01
CA THR A 184 0.64 9.46 -8.56
C THR A 184 1.56 10.17 -9.54
N LYS A 185 1.04 11.06 -10.38
CA LYS A 185 1.71 11.58 -11.58
C LYS A 185 3.05 12.27 -11.32
N ASP A 186 3.17 13.03 -10.25
CA ASP A 186 4.39 13.80 -9.99
C ASP A 186 5.38 12.99 -9.13
N ILE A 187 4.90 12.39 -8.03
CA ILE A 187 5.76 11.71 -7.06
C ILE A 187 6.37 10.43 -7.60
N THR A 188 5.67 9.68 -8.45
CA THR A 188 6.19 8.44 -9.04
C THR A 188 7.47 8.69 -9.81
N ARG A 189 7.47 9.68 -10.69
CA ARG A 189 8.65 10.08 -11.47
C ARG A 189 9.72 10.73 -10.60
N PHE A 190 9.31 11.49 -9.58
CA PHE A 190 10.25 12.10 -8.63
C PHE A 190 11.04 11.02 -7.88
N ILE A 191 10.36 10.03 -7.30
CA ILE A 191 11.01 8.92 -6.59
C ILE A 191 11.94 8.16 -7.52
N ALA A 192 11.49 7.84 -8.75
CA ALA A 192 12.29 7.12 -9.72
C ALA A 192 13.61 7.85 -10.02
N ARG A 193 13.57 9.17 -10.22
CA ARG A 193 14.77 10.00 -10.46
C ARG A 193 15.63 10.19 -9.23
N GLU A 194 15.03 10.35 -8.05
CA GLU A 194 15.75 10.52 -6.79
C GLU A 194 16.54 9.25 -6.42
N SER A 195 15.93 8.07 -6.56
CA SER A 195 16.52 6.80 -6.14
C SER A 195 17.21 6.02 -7.26
N ARG A 196 17.02 6.43 -8.53
CA ARG A 196 17.44 5.67 -9.70
C ARG A 196 16.92 4.25 -9.67
N SER A 197 15.62 4.12 -9.39
CA SER A 197 14.90 2.85 -9.24
C SER A 197 13.65 2.84 -10.10
N PHE A 198 13.15 1.67 -10.45
CA PHE A 198 11.79 1.57 -10.97
C PHE A 198 10.79 1.92 -9.87
N VAL A 199 9.69 2.55 -10.26
CA VAL A 199 8.57 2.84 -9.34
C VAL A 199 7.26 2.35 -9.95
N ILE A 200 6.59 1.45 -9.23
CA ILE A 200 5.24 0.99 -9.56
C ILE A 200 4.27 1.69 -8.60
N SER A 201 3.48 2.61 -9.12
CA SER A 201 2.39 3.25 -8.38
C SER A 201 1.07 2.58 -8.71
N VAL A 202 0.39 2.04 -7.69
CA VAL A 202 -0.94 1.40 -7.85
C VAL A 202 -1.99 2.20 -7.11
N SER A 203 -3.00 2.63 -7.83
CA SER A 203 -4.03 3.56 -7.38
C SER A 203 -5.41 2.96 -7.61
N CYS A 204 -6.23 2.91 -6.56
CA CYS A 204 -7.54 2.28 -6.61
C CYS A 204 -8.54 3.08 -7.49
N LEU A 205 -9.49 2.37 -8.05
CA LEU A 205 -10.69 2.91 -8.67
C LEU A 205 -11.88 2.62 -7.75
N MET A 206 -12.67 3.65 -7.43
CA MET A 206 -13.88 3.50 -6.63
C MET A 206 -14.98 4.45 -7.11
N THR A 207 -16.15 3.91 -7.26
CA THR A 207 -17.36 4.63 -7.64
C THR A 207 -18.41 4.57 -6.53
N LYS A 208 -19.41 5.41 -6.61
CA LYS A 208 -20.55 5.42 -5.68
C LYS A 208 -21.24 4.05 -5.57
N SER A 209 -21.30 3.28 -6.65
CA SER A 209 -21.93 1.95 -6.67
C SER A 209 -21.11 0.85 -5.96
N ASP A 210 -19.86 1.12 -5.58
CA ASP A 210 -19.02 0.16 -4.86
C ASP A 210 -19.31 0.13 -3.35
N PHE A 211 -20.04 1.12 -2.82
CA PHE A 211 -20.52 1.05 -1.44
C PHE A 211 -21.52 -0.10 -1.29
N PRO A 212 -21.30 -1.03 -0.36
CA PRO A 212 -22.24 -2.10 -0.11
C PRO A 212 -23.51 -1.57 0.58
N SER A 213 -24.68 -2.06 0.15
CA SER A 213 -25.96 -1.58 0.67
C SER A 213 -26.22 -1.94 2.14
N ASP A 214 -25.44 -2.84 2.70
CA ASP A 214 -25.51 -3.29 4.11
C ASP A 214 -24.60 -2.47 5.05
N ILE A 215 -23.88 -1.47 4.54
CA ILE A 215 -23.13 -0.56 5.41
C ILE A 215 -24.09 0.29 6.26
N PRO A 216 -23.87 0.46 7.56
CA PRO A 216 -24.68 1.35 8.38
C PRO A 216 -24.75 2.76 7.78
N HIS A 217 -25.93 3.35 7.81
CA HIS A 217 -26.16 4.70 7.25
C HIS A 217 -25.91 4.83 5.75
N TYR A 218 -26.11 3.76 4.99
CA TYR A 218 -25.90 3.72 3.54
C TYR A 218 -26.50 4.93 2.82
N GLU A 219 -27.79 5.24 3.08
CA GLU A 219 -28.48 6.36 2.44
C GLU A 219 -27.80 7.70 2.71
N LYS A 220 -27.26 7.90 3.92
CA LYS A 220 -26.51 9.11 4.26
C LYS A 220 -25.19 9.19 3.50
N ILE A 221 -24.47 8.07 3.37
CA ILE A 221 -23.21 7.98 2.65
C ILE A 221 -23.42 8.28 1.16
N ILE A 222 -24.39 7.61 0.53
CA ILE A 222 -24.59 7.75 -0.92
C ILE A 222 -25.24 9.08 -1.32
N LYS A 223 -25.95 9.76 -0.42
CA LYS A 223 -26.61 11.02 -0.71
C LYS A 223 -25.63 12.04 -1.31
N ASP A 224 -24.49 12.23 -0.66
CA ASP A 224 -23.50 13.24 -1.01
C ASP A 224 -22.27 12.65 -1.74
N ALA A 225 -22.25 11.32 -1.97
CA ALA A 225 -21.16 10.68 -2.68
C ALA A 225 -21.13 11.08 -4.16
N PRO A 226 -19.97 11.54 -4.68
CA PRO A 226 -19.80 11.78 -6.11
C PRO A 226 -19.88 10.46 -6.89
N LYS A 227 -20.17 10.54 -8.20
CA LYS A 227 -20.22 9.35 -9.06
C LYS A 227 -18.92 8.56 -9.02
N VAL A 228 -17.78 9.25 -9.01
CA VAL A 228 -16.42 8.68 -8.91
C VAL A 228 -15.75 9.25 -7.67
N LEU A 229 -15.35 8.39 -6.73
CA LEU A 229 -14.63 8.77 -5.52
C LEU A 229 -13.11 8.70 -5.73
N ALA A 230 -12.67 7.75 -6.54
CA ALA A 230 -11.28 7.54 -6.90
C ALA A 230 -11.22 7.10 -8.37
N ASN A 231 -10.45 7.82 -9.20
CA ASN A 231 -10.42 7.60 -10.65
C ASN A 231 -9.28 6.68 -11.14
N GLY A 232 -8.52 6.04 -10.24
CA GLY A 232 -7.35 5.26 -10.60
C GLY A 232 -6.07 6.09 -10.62
N GLY A 233 -5.29 6.00 -11.69
CA GLY A 233 -4.01 6.70 -11.83
C GLY A 233 -2.79 5.80 -11.62
N SER A 234 -2.94 4.49 -11.73
CA SER A 234 -1.82 3.55 -11.69
C SER A 234 -0.85 3.82 -12.84
N CYS A 235 0.45 3.77 -12.55
CA CYS A 235 1.51 4.13 -13.50
C CYS A 235 2.83 3.47 -13.12
N ILE A 236 3.78 3.44 -14.05
CA ILE A 236 5.12 2.88 -13.84
C ILE A 236 6.16 3.84 -14.44
N ALA A 237 7.15 4.20 -13.63
CA ALA A 237 8.29 5.02 -14.08
C ALA A 237 9.58 4.20 -14.08
N SER A 238 10.43 4.43 -15.08
CA SER A 238 11.79 3.90 -15.18
C SER A 238 12.78 4.71 -14.32
N PRO A 239 14.00 4.21 -14.05
CA PRO A 239 14.98 4.86 -13.18
C PRO A 239 15.43 6.26 -13.62
N ASP A 240 15.27 6.61 -14.89
CA ASP A 240 15.49 7.96 -15.43
C ASP A 240 14.31 8.91 -15.19
N GLY A 241 13.21 8.40 -14.63
CA GLY A 241 11.96 9.13 -14.39
C GLY A 241 11.06 9.25 -15.60
N GLU A 242 11.32 8.55 -16.71
CA GLU A 242 10.41 8.50 -17.84
C GLU A 242 9.30 7.47 -17.62
N TRP A 243 8.16 7.70 -18.26
CA TRP A 243 7.04 6.78 -18.14
C TRP A 243 7.26 5.51 -18.95
N LEU A 244 7.24 4.34 -18.32
CA LEU A 244 6.96 3.07 -19.00
C LEU A 244 5.44 2.93 -19.20
N VAL A 245 4.67 3.27 -18.17
CA VAL A 245 3.22 3.34 -18.23
C VAL A 245 2.76 4.66 -17.61
N ALA A 246 2.24 5.56 -18.42
CA ALA A 246 1.64 6.81 -17.93
C ALA A 246 0.40 6.54 -17.08
N PRO A 247 -0.02 7.48 -16.20
CA PRO A 247 -1.18 7.27 -15.33
C PRO A 247 -2.45 6.88 -16.09
N ILE A 248 -3.02 5.72 -15.75
CA ILE A 248 -4.23 5.17 -16.34
C ILE A 248 -5.42 5.49 -15.44
N VAL A 249 -6.41 6.20 -15.96
CA VAL A 249 -7.59 6.63 -15.21
C VAL A 249 -8.87 5.99 -15.74
N ASN A 250 -9.86 5.84 -14.87
CA ASN A 250 -11.22 5.35 -15.17
C ASN A 250 -11.24 3.96 -15.85
N LYS A 251 -10.21 3.15 -15.62
CA LYS A 251 -10.10 1.81 -16.19
C LYS A 251 -9.69 0.81 -15.11
N GLU A 252 -10.52 -0.20 -14.88
CA GLU A 252 -10.20 -1.36 -14.03
C GLU A 252 -9.51 -2.43 -14.86
N GLY A 253 -8.50 -3.10 -14.30
CA GLY A 253 -7.82 -4.22 -14.92
C GLY A 253 -6.36 -4.35 -14.51
N LEU A 254 -5.70 -5.37 -15.04
CA LEU A 254 -4.27 -5.57 -14.88
C LEU A 254 -3.51 -4.62 -15.84
N ILE A 255 -2.46 -4.02 -15.31
CA ILE A 255 -1.47 -3.25 -16.04
C ILE A 255 -0.17 -4.04 -15.90
N ILE A 256 0.38 -4.51 -17.00
CA ILE A 256 1.54 -5.42 -17.01
C ILE A 256 2.68 -4.74 -17.74
N GLU A 257 3.88 -4.82 -17.18
CA GLU A 257 5.11 -4.29 -17.77
C GLU A 257 6.30 -5.18 -17.41
N THR A 258 7.29 -5.21 -18.27
CA THR A 258 8.56 -5.90 -18.03
C THR A 258 9.63 -4.89 -17.65
N LEU A 259 10.33 -5.14 -16.54
CA LEU A 259 11.36 -4.26 -16.01
C LEU A 259 12.75 -4.86 -16.28
N ASP A 260 13.62 -4.08 -16.92
CA ASP A 260 15.02 -4.46 -17.16
C ASP A 260 15.92 -3.92 -16.05
N PHE A 261 16.44 -4.82 -15.21
CA PHE A 261 17.30 -4.44 -14.08
C PHE A 261 18.57 -3.67 -14.52
N ASN A 262 19.08 -3.89 -15.73
CA ASN A 262 20.24 -3.15 -16.23
C ASN A 262 20.02 -1.63 -16.21
N ARG A 263 18.79 -1.17 -16.42
CA ARG A 263 18.44 0.25 -16.38
C ARG A 263 18.74 0.88 -15.00
N VAL A 264 18.61 0.12 -13.91
CA VAL A 264 18.99 0.58 -12.55
C VAL A 264 20.49 0.78 -12.48
N LEU A 265 21.28 -0.16 -12.99
CA LEU A 265 22.75 -0.11 -12.98
C LEU A 265 23.26 1.07 -13.81
N GLU A 266 22.70 1.25 -15.01
CA GLU A 266 23.02 2.36 -15.91
C GLU A 266 22.77 3.72 -15.25
N GLU A 267 21.58 3.92 -14.68
CA GLU A 267 21.20 5.20 -14.09
C GLU A 267 21.93 5.52 -12.78
N ARG A 268 22.27 4.51 -12.00
CA ARG A 268 23.07 4.68 -10.76
C ARG A 268 24.53 5.02 -11.03
N GLN A 269 25.03 4.86 -12.25
CA GLN A 269 26.35 5.37 -12.62
C GLN A 269 26.46 6.88 -12.43
N ASN A 270 25.42 7.64 -12.74
CA ASN A 270 25.39 9.09 -12.61
C ASN A 270 25.08 9.54 -11.18
N PHE A 271 24.21 8.82 -10.47
CA PHE A 271 23.72 9.23 -9.15
C PHE A 271 23.25 8.04 -8.34
N ASP A 272 23.93 7.75 -7.24
CA ASP A 272 23.49 6.82 -6.22
C ASP A 272 23.39 7.56 -4.88
N CYS A 273 22.16 7.89 -4.47
CA CYS A 273 21.88 8.77 -3.33
C CYS A 273 22.35 8.21 -1.98
N VAL A 274 22.51 6.90 -1.86
CA VAL A 274 23.01 6.21 -0.66
C VAL A 274 24.40 5.61 -0.84
N GLY A 275 24.91 5.60 -2.07
CA GLY A 275 26.25 5.17 -2.45
C GLY A 275 27.23 6.35 -2.58
N HIS A 276 27.75 6.57 -3.81
CA HIS A 276 28.81 7.55 -4.06
C HIS A 276 28.39 9.04 -3.90
N TYR A 277 27.09 9.33 -3.81
CA TYR A 277 26.59 10.68 -3.47
C TYR A 277 26.27 10.86 -1.98
N SER A 278 26.41 9.82 -1.16
CA SER A 278 26.17 9.94 0.28
C SER A 278 27.34 10.59 1.03
N ARG A 279 27.02 11.33 2.07
CA ARG A 279 27.99 11.97 2.98
C ARG A 279 27.65 11.59 4.43
N PRO A 280 27.89 10.30 4.84
CA PRO A 280 27.54 9.81 6.17
C PRO A 280 28.36 10.47 7.29
N ASP A 281 29.42 11.19 6.93
CA ASP A 281 30.19 12.06 7.82
C ASP A 281 29.47 13.39 8.13
N VAL A 282 28.50 13.79 7.30
CA VAL A 282 27.72 15.05 7.44
C VAL A 282 26.30 14.75 7.89
N THR A 283 25.62 13.81 7.25
CA THR A 283 24.22 13.45 7.56
C THR A 283 24.07 11.94 7.68
N LYS A 284 23.39 11.50 8.72
CA LYS A 284 23.14 10.09 8.98
C LYS A 284 21.72 9.89 9.51
N LEU A 285 20.97 9.00 8.87
CA LEU A 285 19.65 8.60 9.31
C LEU A 285 19.73 7.42 10.30
N HIS A 286 19.07 7.55 11.44
CA HIS A 286 18.81 6.46 12.38
C HIS A 286 17.34 6.07 12.33
N VAL A 287 17.06 4.79 12.12
CA VAL A 287 15.70 4.25 11.98
C VAL A 287 15.44 3.26 13.12
N ASN A 288 14.41 3.53 13.92
CA ASN A 288 13.90 2.54 14.87
C ASN A 288 12.95 1.59 14.12
N ARG A 289 13.32 0.32 14.02
CA ARG A 289 12.55 -0.74 13.35
C ARG A 289 11.89 -1.72 14.33
N GLU A 290 11.83 -1.38 15.60
CA GLU A 290 11.10 -2.17 16.57
C GLU A 290 9.59 -2.06 16.36
N ARG A 291 8.86 -3.20 16.45
CA ARG A 291 7.39 -3.17 16.52
C ARG A 291 6.98 -2.56 17.85
N GLN A 292 6.36 -1.40 17.83
CA GLN A 292 5.99 -0.69 19.04
C GLN A 292 4.87 -1.41 19.79
N SER A 293 5.05 -1.59 21.10
CA SER A 293 4.05 -2.12 22.02
C SER A 293 3.82 -1.14 23.18
N THR A 294 2.59 -1.09 23.66
CA THR A 294 2.23 -0.25 24.84
C THR A 294 2.61 -0.94 26.15
N VAL A 295 2.69 -2.28 26.12
CA VAL A 295 2.95 -3.09 27.33
C VAL A 295 3.96 -4.17 26.97
N SER A 296 4.96 -4.35 27.82
CA SER A 296 5.80 -5.55 27.89
C SER A 296 5.41 -6.33 29.15
N TYR A 297 5.32 -7.64 29.01
CA TYR A 297 5.09 -8.56 30.15
C TYR A 297 6.40 -9.25 30.48
N GLU A 298 6.74 -9.25 31.77
CA GLU A 298 7.87 -10.02 32.33
C GLU A 298 7.22 -11.15 33.15
N ASP A 299 7.42 -12.40 32.77
CA ASP A 299 6.92 -13.61 33.43
C ASP A 299 7.98 -14.17 34.42
#